data_55ec7feb505cef175ab8cd5f454cb57d
#
_entry.id   55ec7feb505cef175ab8cd5f454cb57d
#
_cell.length_a   1.000
_cell.length_b   1.000
_cell.length_c   1.000
_cell.angle_alpha   90.00
_cell.angle_beta   90.00
_cell.angle_gamma   90.00
#
_symmetry.space_group_name_H-M   'P 1'
#
loop_
_entity.id
_entity.type
_entity.pdbx_description
1 polymer ?
#
loop_
_entity_poly.entity_id
_entity_poly.type
_entity_poly.pdbx_seq_one_letter_code
_entity_poly.pdbx_strand_id
1 'polypeptide(L)'
;MAKGKDSQKLIANNKKAYHDFFIDETYECGIALHGTEVKSMRMGKCSIKEAFIRIEDGEVFVYGMHVSPYEKGNIFNKDPLRVKKLLMHKYEINKLLGKIKEKGYTLVPLQVYFKDGKVKVEIGLARGKKLYDKREAIAKKDQRREAEKEFKVRNL
;
A
#
# COMPACT_ATOMS: atom_id res chain seq x y z
N MET A 1 5.86 -28.30 8.31
CA MET A 1 6.78 -28.47 7.18
C MET A 1 7.29 -27.13 6.69
N ALA A 2 8.56 -27.05 6.43
CA ALA A 2 9.22 -25.83 5.98
C ALA A 2 8.76 -25.33 4.61
N LYS A 3 7.99 -26.13 3.88
CA LYS A 3 7.50 -25.77 2.54
C LYS A 3 6.73 -24.47 2.47
N GLY A 4 5.99 -24.10 3.52
CA GLY A 4 5.23 -22.86 3.54
C GLY A 4 6.11 -21.62 3.55
N LYS A 5 7.27 -21.68 4.19
CA LYS A 5 8.24 -20.57 4.24
C LYS A 5 9.07 -20.50 2.96
N ASP A 6 9.45 -21.68 2.44
CA ASP A 6 10.29 -21.76 1.24
C ASP A 6 9.53 -21.42 -0.03
N SER A 7 8.19 -21.45 0.00
CA SER A 7 7.35 -21.12 -1.14
C SER A 7 7.16 -19.61 -1.34
N GLN A 8 7.55 -18.78 -0.39
CA GLN A 8 7.48 -17.33 -0.51
C GLN A 8 8.80 -16.76 -1.00
N LYS A 9 8.72 -15.99 -2.08
CA LYS A 9 9.89 -15.30 -2.64
C LYS A 9 9.53 -13.83 -2.85
N LEU A 10 10.25 -12.93 -2.20
CA LEU A 10 10.05 -11.50 -2.33
C LEU A 10 10.43 -11.03 -3.75
N ILE A 11 9.54 -10.28 -4.38
CA ILE A 11 9.75 -9.68 -5.69
C ILE A 11 10.08 -8.19 -5.55
N ALA A 12 9.27 -7.47 -4.78
CA ALA A 12 9.43 -6.04 -4.58
C ALA A 12 8.98 -5.66 -3.17
N ASN A 13 9.58 -4.61 -2.62
CA ASN A 13 9.31 -4.14 -1.27
C ASN A 13 9.19 -2.62 -1.27
N ASN A 14 8.29 -2.09 -0.46
CA ASN A 14 8.07 -0.65 -0.34
C ASN A 14 8.44 -0.20 1.08
N LYS A 15 9.72 -0.06 1.33
CA LYS A 15 10.24 0.40 2.63
C LYS A 15 9.76 1.80 2.98
N LYS A 16 9.60 2.65 1.98
CA LYS A 16 9.15 4.03 2.15
C LYS A 16 7.74 4.09 2.75
N ALA A 17 6.88 3.12 2.48
CA ALA A 17 5.54 3.06 3.04
C ALA A 17 5.57 2.99 4.56
N TYR A 18 6.46 2.19 5.13
CA TYR A 18 6.61 2.07 6.59
C TYR A 18 7.21 3.34 7.20
N HIS A 19 7.96 4.07 6.44
CA HIS A 19 8.52 5.35 6.88
C HIS A 19 7.46 6.47 6.87
N ASP A 20 6.66 6.52 5.81
CA ASP A 20 5.70 7.62 5.57
C ASP A 20 4.33 7.39 6.19
N PHE A 21 3.99 6.15 6.54
CA PHE A 21 2.65 5.78 7.01
C PHE A 21 2.69 4.92 8.26
N PHE A 22 1.66 5.10 9.09
CA PHE A 22 1.32 4.10 10.12
C PHE A 22 0.47 3.03 9.46
N ILE A 23 0.90 1.79 9.53
CA ILE A 23 0.20 0.65 8.94
C ILE A 23 -0.62 -0.02 10.05
N ASP A 24 -1.93 0.12 9.99
CA ASP A 24 -2.82 -0.42 11.03
C ASP A 24 -3.21 -1.87 10.77
N GLU A 25 -3.47 -2.23 9.51
CA GLU A 25 -3.85 -3.58 9.12
C GLU A 25 -3.19 -3.93 7.80
N THR A 26 -2.95 -5.22 7.56
CA THR A 26 -2.41 -5.71 6.30
C THR A 26 -3.31 -6.78 5.71
N TYR A 27 -3.33 -6.87 4.38
CA TYR A 27 -4.13 -7.84 3.65
C TYR A 27 -3.29 -8.43 2.52
N GLU A 28 -3.42 -9.73 2.31
CA GLU A 28 -2.81 -10.41 1.17
C GLU A 28 -3.82 -10.48 0.05
N CYS A 29 -3.44 -10.00 -1.13
CA CYS A 29 -4.30 -9.97 -2.31
C CYS A 29 -3.69 -10.76 -3.43
N GLY A 30 -4.54 -11.39 -4.25
CA GLY A 30 -4.11 -11.84 -5.57
C GLY A 30 -3.99 -10.66 -6.52
N ILE A 31 -3.45 -10.89 -7.69
CA ILE A 31 -3.31 -9.85 -8.71
C ILE A 31 -3.51 -10.48 -10.10
N ALA A 32 -4.29 -9.79 -10.93
CA ALA A 32 -4.54 -10.22 -12.30
C ALA A 32 -3.40 -9.76 -13.21
N LEU A 33 -2.63 -10.69 -13.69
CA LEU A 33 -1.43 -10.44 -14.51
C LEU A 33 -1.48 -11.21 -15.82
N HIS A 34 -0.77 -10.67 -16.82
CA HIS A 34 -0.49 -11.38 -18.07
C HIS A 34 0.79 -12.21 -17.92
N GLY A 35 0.97 -13.23 -18.78
CA GLY A 35 2.11 -14.14 -18.70
C GLY A 35 3.46 -13.45 -18.76
N THR A 36 3.61 -12.42 -19.60
CA THR A 36 4.86 -11.66 -19.71
C THR A 36 5.17 -10.87 -18.44
N GLU A 37 4.14 -10.38 -17.76
CA GLU A 37 4.29 -9.68 -16.49
C GLU A 37 4.77 -10.64 -15.40
N VAL A 38 4.19 -11.83 -15.32
CA VAL A 38 4.63 -12.86 -14.36
C VAL A 38 6.08 -13.23 -14.59
N LYS A 39 6.48 -13.41 -15.84
CA LYS A 39 7.88 -13.75 -16.19
C LYS A 39 8.86 -12.67 -15.76
N SER A 40 8.52 -11.39 -15.99
CA SER A 40 9.33 -10.27 -15.54
C SER A 40 9.43 -10.22 -14.01
N MET A 41 8.34 -10.49 -13.33
CA MET A 41 8.32 -10.53 -11.86
C MET A 41 9.19 -11.65 -11.30
N ARG A 42 9.24 -12.81 -11.97
CA ARG A 42 10.16 -13.89 -11.58
C ARG A 42 11.61 -13.47 -11.66
N MET A 43 11.93 -12.55 -12.55
CA MET A 43 13.26 -11.97 -12.68
C MET A 43 13.51 -10.80 -11.73
N GLY A 44 12.56 -10.50 -10.86
CA GLY A 44 12.67 -9.38 -9.92
C GLY A 44 12.50 -8.00 -10.55
N LYS A 45 11.98 -7.93 -11.76
CA LYS A 45 11.84 -6.67 -12.50
C LYS A 45 10.49 -5.99 -12.24
N CYS A 46 10.24 -5.66 -10.99
CA CYS A 46 9.03 -5.01 -10.54
C CYS A 46 9.37 -3.94 -9.51
N SER A 47 8.72 -2.79 -9.58
CA SER A 47 8.88 -1.71 -8.60
C SER A 47 7.51 -1.21 -8.16
N ILE A 48 7.36 -1.01 -6.86
CA ILE A 48 6.13 -0.47 -6.27
C ILE A 48 6.38 0.83 -5.49
N LYS A 49 7.53 1.46 -5.70
CA LYS A 49 7.89 2.70 -4.99
C LYS A 49 6.89 3.82 -5.22
N GLU A 50 6.40 3.96 -6.45
CA GLU A 50 5.43 4.99 -6.83
C GLU A 50 4.00 4.43 -6.94
N ALA A 51 3.79 3.20 -6.48
CA ALA A 51 2.49 2.56 -6.60
C ALA A 51 1.52 3.04 -5.54
N PHE A 52 0.25 3.09 -5.91
CA PHE A 52 -0.83 3.42 -5.00
C PHE A 52 -2.06 2.59 -5.36
N ILE A 53 -2.99 2.50 -4.43
CA ILE A 53 -4.16 1.62 -4.56
C ILE A 53 -5.43 2.46 -4.50
N ARG A 54 -6.37 2.13 -5.37
CA ARG A 54 -7.71 2.74 -5.39
C ARG A 54 -8.79 1.68 -5.43
N ILE A 55 -9.90 1.98 -4.78
CA ILE A 55 -11.11 1.19 -4.89
C ILE A 55 -12.06 1.94 -5.79
N GLU A 56 -12.42 1.34 -6.92
CA GLU A 56 -13.31 1.92 -7.91
C GLU A 56 -14.39 0.91 -8.26
N ASP A 57 -15.67 1.31 -8.17
CA ASP A 57 -16.82 0.47 -8.49
C ASP A 57 -16.80 -0.90 -7.77
N GLY A 58 -16.39 -0.89 -6.50
CA GLY A 58 -16.33 -2.12 -5.70
C GLY A 58 -15.19 -3.04 -6.02
N GLU A 59 -14.22 -2.60 -6.81
CA GLU A 59 -13.03 -3.36 -7.17
C GLU A 59 -11.77 -2.61 -6.76
N VAL A 60 -10.68 -3.34 -6.50
CA VAL A 60 -9.42 -2.78 -6.04
C VAL A 60 -8.40 -2.80 -7.17
N PHE A 61 -7.77 -1.67 -7.42
CA PHE A 61 -6.76 -1.52 -8.47
C PHE A 61 -5.47 -0.98 -7.92
N VAL A 62 -4.35 -1.44 -8.47
CA VAL A 62 -3.03 -0.89 -8.19
C VAL A 62 -2.55 -0.09 -9.40
N TYR A 63 -2.19 1.17 -9.12
CA TYR A 63 -1.65 2.13 -10.10
C TYR A 63 -0.18 2.33 -9.81
N GLY A 64 0.59 2.64 -10.84
CA GLY A 64 2.00 2.99 -10.66
C GLY A 64 2.92 1.83 -10.32
N MET A 65 2.43 0.60 -10.37
CA MET A 65 3.28 -0.58 -10.26
C MET A 65 3.99 -0.80 -11.59
N HIS A 66 5.30 -0.65 -11.58
CA HIS A 66 6.11 -0.82 -12.78
C HIS A 66 6.55 -2.28 -12.90
N VAL A 67 6.22 -2.89 -14.03
CA VAL A 67 6.70 -4.23 -14.40
C VAL A 67 7.43 -4.09 -15.72
N SER A 68 8.74 -4.31 -15.72
CA SER A 68 9.56 -4.15 -16.91
C SER A 68 9.12 -5.11 -18.02
N PRO A 69 9.20 -4.70 -19.31
CA PRO A 69 8.88 -5.61 -20.39
C PRO A 69 9.79 -6.84 -20.34
N TYR A 70 9.21 -8.00 -20.64
CA TYR A 70 9.96 -9.24 -20.75
C TYR A 70 10.63 -9.27 -22.13
N GLU A 71 11.96 -9.38 -22.15
CA GLU A 71 12.72 -9.28 -23.39
C GLU A 71 12.28 -10.25 -24.48
N LYS A 72 11.90 -11.46 -24.10
CA LYS A 72 11.42 -12.50 -25.01
C LYS A 72 9.92 -12.42 -25.30
N GLY A 73 9.23 -11.47 -24.70
CA GLY A 73 7.78 -11.30 -24.84
C GLY A 73 7.38 -10.55 -26.09
N ASN A 74 8.26 -9.65 -26.59
CA ASN A 74 8.02 -8.85 -27.79
C ASN A 74 6.62 -8.23 -27.86
N ILE A 75 5.80 -8.65 -28.84
CA ILE A 75 4.46 -8.13 -29.05
C ILE A 75 3.47 -8.47 -27.94
N PHE A 76 3.78 -9.46 -27.09
CA PHE A 76 2.92 -9.85 -25.98
C PHE A 76 3.15 -9.04 -24.72
N ASN A 77 4.15 -8.17 -24.72
CA ASN A 77 4.41 -7.30 -23.59
C ASN A 77 3.30 -6.25 -23.45
N LYS A 78 2.97 -5.94 -22.19
CA LYS A 78 2.00 -4.90 -21.85
C LYS A 78 2.73 -3.63 -21.42
N ASP A 79 2.00 -2.52 -21.36
CA ASP A 79 2.54 -1.27 -20.83
C ASP A 79 3.12 -1.54 -19.43
N PRO A 80 4.37 -1.14 -19.17
CA PRO A 80 5.00 -1.33 -17.85
C PRO A 80 4.18 -0.78 -16.70
N LEU A 81 3.42 0.28 -16.92
CA LEU A 81 2.59 0.92 -15.89
C LEU A 81 1.09 0.60 -16.04
N ARG A 82 0.77 -0.49 -16.72
CA ARG A 82 -0.62 -0.93 -16.84
C ARG A 82 -1.29 -1.03 -15.48
N VAL A 83 -2.49 -0.48 -15.36
CA VAL A 83 -3.30 -0.62 -14.15
C VAL A 83 -3.67 -2.08 -13.96
N LYS A 84 -3.44 -2.61 -12.77
CA LYS A 84 -3.67 -4.03 -12.49
C LYS A 84 -4.73 -4.17 -11.40
N LYS A 85 -5.58 -5.17 -11.57
CA LYS A 85 -6.65 -5.46 -10.62
C LYS A 85 -6.12 -6.35 -9.51
N LEU A 86 -6.38 -5.97 -8.27
CA LEU A 86 -6.10 -6.81 -7.11
C LEU A 86 -7.33 -7.67 -6.81
N LEU A 87 -7.09 -8.91 -6.44
CA LEU A 87 -8.15 -9.89 -6.19
C LEU A 87 -8.35 -10.03 -4.68
N MET A 88 -9.50 -9.56 -4.21
CA MET A 88 -9.90 -9.61 -2.81
C MET A 88 -11.35 -10.06 -2.71
N HIS A 89 -11.74 -10.59 -1.57
CA HIS A 89 -13.13 -10.91 -1.29
C HIS A 89 -13.95 -9.62 -1.16
N LYS A 90 -15.18 -9.64 -1.63
CA LYS A 90 -16.07 -8.47 -1.58
C LYS A 90 -16.28 -7.94 -0.17
N TYR A 91 -16.40 -8.82 0.82
CA TYR A 91 -16.58 -8.38 2.20
C TYR A 91 -15.35 -7.61 2.72
N GLU A 92 -14.15 -8.00 2.30
CA GLU A 92 -12.93 -7.29 2.65
C GLU A 92 -12.89 -5.90 1.98
N ILE A 93 -13.26 -5.83 0.72
CA ILE A 93 -13.31 -4.57 -0.03
C ILE A 93 -14.29 -3.60 0.61
N ASN A 94 -15.48 -4.07 0.95
CA ASN A 94 -16.51 -3.25 1.59
C ASN A 94 -16.07 -2.74 2.96
N LYS A 95 -15.41 -3.59 3.74
CA LYS A 95 -14.86 -3.24 5.04
C LYS A 95 -13.80 -2.14 4.91
N LEU A 96 -12.89 -2.30 3.95
CA LEU A 96 -11.83 -1.31 3.70
C LEU A 96 -12.42 0.02 3.21
N LEU A 97 -13.40 -0.04 2.31
CA LEU A 97 -14.03 1.16 1.78
C LEU A 97 -14.69 1.97 2.89
N GLY A 98 -15.36 1.29 3.83
CA GLY A 98 -15.95 1.93 5.01
C GLY A 98 -14.91 2.63 5.86
N LYS A 99 -13.80 1.98 6.14
CA LYS A 99 -12.71 2.56 6.95
C LYS A 99 -12.06 3.76 6.27
N ILE A 100 -11.86 3.69 4.97
CA ILE A 100 -11.30 4.81 4.19
C ILE A 100 -12.21 6.03 4.27
N LYS A 101 -13.51 5.83 4.11
CA LYS A 101 -14.50 6.92 4.17
C LYS A 101 -14.62 7.53 5.57
N GLU A 102 -14.66 6.69 6.59
CA GLU A 102 -14.92 7.16 7.96
C GLU A 102 -13.71 7.83 8.61
N LYS A 103 -12.51 7.30 8.39
CA LYS A 103 -11.33 7.70 9.16
C LYS A 103 -10.19 8.29 8.32
N GLY A 104 -10.41 8.47 7.04
CA GLY A 104 -9.37 9.03 6.18
C GLY A 104 -8.17 8.13 5.99
N TYR A 105 -8.35 6.82 6.08
CA TYR A 105 -7.31 5.86 5.76
C TYR A 105 -7.05 5.83 4.27
N THR A 106 -5.85 5.39 3.91
CA THR A 106 -5.49 5.09 2.53
C THR A 106 -4.96 3.67 2.44
N LEU A 107 -4.88 3.14 1.23
CA LEU A 107 -4.29 1.84 0.98
C LEU A 107 -2.95 2.01 0.28
N VAL A 108 -1.94 1.31 0.77
CA VAL A 108 -0.60 1.36 0.18
C VAL A 108 -0.09 -0.06 -0.08
N PRO A 109 0.59 -0.29 -1.22
CA PRO A 109 1.23 -1.59 -1.45
C PRO A 109 2.49 -1.67 -0.60
N LEU A 110 2.66 -2.76 0.11
CA LEU A 110 3.79 -2.95 1.02
C LEU A 110 4.85 -3.85 0.40
N GLN A 111 4.43 -4.97 -0.19
CA GLN A 111 5.35 -5.88 -0.85
C GLN A 111 4.63 -6.75 -1.88
N VAL A 112 5.40 -7.23 -2.83
CA VAL A 112 4.96 -8.17 -3.85
C VAL A 112 5.84 -9.41 -3.72
N TYR A 113 5.24 -10.58 -3.74
CA TYR A 113 5.99 -11.83 -3.56
C TYR A 113 5.30 -12.99 -4.28
N PHE A 114 6.07 -14.05 -4.53
CA PHE A 114 5.52 -15.32 -4.96
C PHE A 114 5.18 -16.16 -3.75
N LYS A 115 4.01 -16.75 -3.78
CA LYS A 115 3.56 -17.70 -2.78
C LYS A 115 2.85 -18.85 -3.48
N ASP A 116 3.39 -20.05 -3.32
CA ASP A 116 2.87 -21.27 -3.98
C ASP A 116 2.70 -21.09 -5.49
N GLY A 117 3.69 -20.46 -6.13
CA GLY A 117 3.70 -20.25 -7.56
C GLY A 117 2.82 -19.12 -8.08
N LYS A 118 2.15 -18.40 -7.19
CA LYS A 118 1.26 -17.27 -7.55
C LYS A 118 1.82 -15.96 -7.01
N VAL A 119 1.63 -14.90 -7.79
CA VAL A 119 2.00 -13.56 -7.34
C VAL A 119 0.97 -13.04 -6.37
N LYS A 120 1.42 -12.59 -5.21
CA LYS A 120 0.58 -11.96 -4.19
C LYS A 120 1.09 -10.56 -3.89
N VAL A 121 0.18 -9.69 -3.53
CA VAL A 121 0.49 -8.32 -3.12
C VAL A 121 0.00 -8.13 -1.70
N GLU A 122 0.89 -7.73 -0.80
CA GLU A 122 0.48 -7.32 0.53
C GLU A 122 0.18 -5.84 0.52
N ILE A 123 -1.01 -5.48 0.92
CA ILE A 123 -1.44 -4.08 1.03
C ILE A 123 -1.68 -3.72 2.48
N GLY A 124 -1.48 -2.45 2.80
CA GLY A 124 -1.69 -1.94 4.14
C GLY A 124 -2.78 -0.89 4.19
N LEU A 125 -3.61 -0.95 5.22
CA LEU A 125 -4.52 0.13 5.57
C LEU A 125 -3.72 1.11 6.40
N ALA A 126 -3.54 2.33 5.90
CA ALA A 126 -2.50 3.23 6.37
C ALA A 126 -3.01 4.64 6.66
N ARG A 127 -2.33 5.29 7.58
CA ARG A 127 -2.52 6.71 7.90
C ARG A 127 -1.19 7.43 7.64
N GLY A 128 -1.24 8.58 6.98
CA GLY A 128 -0.03 9.35 6.71
C GLY A 128 0.59 9.90 7.98
N LYS A 129 1.85 9.59 8.24
CA LYS A 129 2.57 10.08 9.42
C LYS A 129 2.71 11.59 9.43
N LYS A 130 3.06 12.18 8.30
CA LYS A 130 3.23 13.64 8.20
C LYS A 130 1.96 14.41 8.55
N LEU A 131 0.83 13.95 8.03
CA LEU A 131 -0.46 14.59 8.31
C LEU A 131 -0.87 14.40 9.76
N TYR A 132 -0.69 13.18 10.28
CA TYR A 132 -1.00 12.83 11.67
C TYR A 132 -0.12 13.60 12.65
N ASP A 133 1.21 13.58 12.43
CA ASP A 133 2.16 14.28 13.28
C ASP A 133 1.92 15.79 13.27
N LYS A 134 1.56 16.34 12.11
CA LYS A 134 1.25 17.76 11.96
C LYS A 134 0.02 18.15 12.78
N ARG A 135 -1.02 17.31 12.77
CA ARG A 135 -2.23 17.51 13.58
C ARG A 135 -1.92 17.45 15.07
N GLU A 136 -1.13 16.48 15.50
CA GLU A 136 -0.70 16.35 16.90
C GLU A 136 0.15 17.54 17.32
N ALA A 137 1.08 17.96 16.49
CA ALA A 137 1.93 19.11 16.76
C ALA A 137 1.11 20.39 16.91
N ILE A 138 0.12 20.58 16.04
CA ILE A 138 -0.78 21.74 16.14
C ILE A 138 -1.60 21.69 17.42
N ALA A 139 -2.18 20.52 17.75
CA ALA A 139 -2.96 20.35 18.98
C ALA A 139 -2.13 20.62 20.22
N LYS A 140 -0.91 20.08 20.28
CA LYS A 140 0.02 20.32 21.41
C LYS A 140 0.38 21.81 21.51
N LYS A 141 0.62 22.45 20.40
CA LYS A 141 0.94 23.87 20.37
C LYS A 141 -0.21 24.73 20.88
N ASP A 142 -1.44 24.41 20.47
CA ASP A 142 -2.63 25.12 20.93
C ASP A 142 -2.87 24.92 22.42
N GLN A 143 -2.72 23.71 22.94
CA GLN A 143 -2.81 23.41 24.35
C GLN A 143 -1.77 24.19 25.18
N ARG A 144 -0.56 24.28 24.67
CA ARG A 144 0.51 25.05 25.31
C ARG A 144 0.17 26.54 25.36
N ARG A 145 -0.36 27.09 24.27
CA ARG A 145 -0.76 28.50 24.22
C ARG A 145 -1.87 28.80 25.23
N GLU A 146 -2.85 27.94 25.36
CA GLU A 146 -3.92 28.09 26.33
C GLU A 146 -3.39 28.03 27.76
N ALA A 147 -2.51 27.09 28.05
CA ALA A 147 -1.89 26.95 29.36
C ALA A 147 -1.05 28.20 29.71
N GLU A 148 -0.31 28.75 28.76
CA GLU A 148 0.45 29.98 28.95
C GLU A 148 -0.45 31.18 29.20
N LYS A 149 -1.57 31.29 28.52
CA LYS A 149 -2.55 32.35 28.73
C LYS A 149 -3.15 32.27 30.13
N GLU A 150 -3.55 31.09 30.57
CA GLU A 150 -4.08 30.86 31.93
C GLU A 150 -3.04 31.21 33.00
N PHE A 151 -1.82 30.81 32.78
CA PHE A 151 -0.71 31.12 33.67
C PHE A 151 -0.50 32.64 33.82
N LYS A 152 -0.49 33.35 32.70
CA LYS A 152 -0.33 34.81 32.69
C LYS A 152 -1.48 35.52 33.43
N VAL A 153 -2.71 35.06 33.21
CA VAL A 153 -3.90 35.63 33.90
C VAL A 153 -3.81 35.40 35.40
N ARG A 154 -3.38 34.20 35.85
CA ARG A 154 -3.26 33.90 37.27
C ARG A 154 -2.18 34.70 37.99
N ASN A 155 -1.14 35.12 37.28
CA ASN A 155 -0.02 35.82 37.86
C ASN A 155 -0.08 37.34 37.64
N LEU A 156 -1.18 37.86 37.16
CA LEU A 156 -1.50 39.27 37.16
C LEU A 156 -2.11 39.66 38.51
#